data_d4b2fd187e093e288e867b0b770e14dd
#
_entry.id   d4b2fd187e093e288e867b0b770e14dd
#
_cell.length_a   1.000
_cell.length_b   1.000
_cell.length_c   1.000
_cell.angle_alpha   90.00
_cell.angle_beta   90.00
_cell.angle_gamma   90.00
#
_symmetry.space_group_name_H-M   'P 1'
#
loop_
_entity.id
_entity.type
_entity.pdbx_description
1 polymer ?
#
loop_
_entity_poly.entity_id
_entity_poly.type
_entity_poly.pdbx_seq_one_letter_code
_entity_poly.pdbx_strand_id
1 'polypeptide(L)'
;MSIIKSFSVGNGDLYYIKHATSNFTLIDCNLIDDNKKRIVDEIINEKVGKDITRFISTHPDEDHFHGLTYLDDKINILNFYCVKNKAIKEINTDDFIRYCSLRDSSKAFYISKGCKRKWMNEDGPDDNGKVIYGSGIQILWPILSNEEFQAELACCGGW
;
A
#
# COMPACT_ATOMS: atom_id res chain seq x y z
N MET A 1 8.96 18.57 6.94
CA MET A 1 9.11 17.47 7.91
C MET A 1 8.15 16.37 7.52
N SER A 2 8.56 15.11 7.55
CA SER A 2 7.67 13.97 7.36
C SER A 2 7.14 13.49 8.71
N ILE A 3 5.91 12.95 8.73
CA ILE A 3 5.26 12.42 9.92
C ILE A 3 4.89 10.97 9.62
N ILE A 4 5.20 10.08 10.55
CA ILE A 4 4.77 8.67 10.53
C ILE A 4 3.81 8.48 11.69
N LYS A 5 2.66 7.87 11.43
CA LYS A 5 1.69 7.49 12.44
C LYS A 5 1.32 6.02 12.31
N SER A 6 1.35 5.30 13.43
CA SER A 6 0.77 3.98 13.61
C SER A 6 -0.58 4.09 14.27
N PHE A 7 -1.53 3.28 13.85
CA PHE A 7 -2.83 3.14 14.51
C PHE A 7 -2.87 1.89 15.39
N SER A 8 -3.54 1.98 16.51
CA SER A 8 -3.86 0.80 17.33
C SER A 8 -5.08 0.11 16.72
N VAL A 9 -4.85 -0.98 15.99
CA VAL A 9 -5.87 -1.71 15.21
C VAL A 9 -6.00 -3.19 15.63
N GLY A 10 -5.48 -3.54 16.81
CA GLY A 10 -5.47 -4.93 17.30
C GLY A 10 -4.38 -5.74 16.63
N ASN A 11 -4.69 -6.99 16.26
CA ASN A 11 -3.80 -7.83 15.46
C ASN A 11 -3.83 -7.30 14.03
N GLY A 12 -2.67 -7.02 13.48
CA GLY A 12 -2.50 -6.44 12.15
C GLY A 12 -1.93 -5.02 12.20
N ASP A 13 -1.79 -4.41 11.04
CA ASP A 13 -1.07 -3.16 10.87
C ASP A 13 -1.89 -2.12 10.09
N LEU A 14 -1.69 -0.87 10.45
CA LEU A 14 -2.09 0.30 9.66
C LEU A 14 -1.21 1.48 10.02
N TYR A 15 -0.47 1.97 9.04
CA TYR A 15 0.35 3.17 9.18
C TYR A 15 0.03 4.18 8.09
N TYR A 16 0.26 5.46 8.37
CA TYR A 16 0.46 6.43 7.31
C TYR A 16 1.80 7.16 7.45
N ILE A 17 2.31 7.61 6.30
CA ILE A 17 3.43 8.53 6.21
C ILE A 17 2.96 9.76 5.44
N LYS A 18 2.84 10.89 6.14
CA LYS A 18 2.65 12.21 5.53
C LYS A 18 4.01 12.76 5.18
N HIS A 19 4.39 12.69 3.91
CA HIS A 19 5.71 13.16 3.49
C HIS A 19 5.78 14.68 3.45
N ALA A 20 6.99 15.24 3.54
CA ALA A 20 7.23 16.68 3.32
C ALA A 20 6.90 17.10 1.88
N THR A 21 6.93 16.15 0.93
CA THR A 21 6.56 16.33 -0.47
C THR A 21 5.05 16.15 -0.69
N SER A 22 4.57 16.18 -1.95
CA SER A 22 3.17 15.92 -2.31
C SER A 22 2.73 14.46 -2.13
N ASN A 23 3.58 13.61 -1.52
CA ASN A 23 3.29 12.21 -1.32
C ASN A 23 2.57 11.94 0.01
N PHE A 24 1.65 10.98 -0.02
CA PHE A 24 1.01 10.36 1.15
C PHE A 24 1.02 8.86 0.98
N THR A 25 1.55 8.14 1.96
CA THR A 25 1.69 6.68 1.89
C THR A 25 0.91 6.04 3.03
N LEU A 26 0.12 5.04 2.69
CA LEU A 26 -0.49 4.09 3.61
C LEU A 26 0.27 2.77 3.54
N ILE A 27 0.42 2.09 4.65
CA ILE A 27 1.03 0.77 4.75
C ILE A 27 0.05 -0.12 5.50
N ASP A 28 -0.40 -1.16 4.84
CA ASP A 28 -1.39 -2.11 5.29
C ASP A 28 -2.72 -1.48 5.75
N CYS A 29 -3.68 -2.32 6.08
CA CYS A 29 -5.01 -1.90 6.48
C CYS A 29 -5.64 -2.97 7.36
N ASN A 30 -5.88 -2.64 8.65
CA ASN A 30 -6.72 -3.45 9.51
C ASN A 30 -7.75 -2.54 10.21
N LEU A 31 -8.92 -2.42 9.59
CA LEU A 31 -10.00 -1.54 10.05
C LEU A 31 -11.15 -2.36 10.62
N ILE A 32 -11.21 -2.45 11.92
CA ILE A 32 -12.35 -3.06 12.62
C ILE A 32 -13.52 -2.08 12.73
N ASP A 33 -14.74 -2.60 12.82
CA ASP A 33 -15.97 -1.82 12.74
C ASP A 33 -16.04 -0.64 13.72
N ASP A 34 -15.57 -0.82 14.94
CA ASP A 34 -15.66 0.20 16.00
C ASP A 34 -14.83 1.46 15.71
N ASN A 35 -13.76 1.35 14.95
CA ASN A 35 -12.81 2.45 14.75
C ASN A 35 -12.61 2.89 13.29
N LYS A 36 -13.09 2.10 12.31
CA LYS A 36 -12.81 2.33 10.88
C LYS A 36 -13.17 3.75 10.42
N LYS A 37 -14.34 4.25 10.83
CA LYS A 37 -14.79 5.60 10.44
C LYS A 37 -13.84 6.67 10.98
N ARG A 38 -13.51 6.62 12.26
CA ARG A 38 -12.62 7.60 12.90
C ARG A 38 -11.23 7.60 12.27
N ILE A 39 -10.68 6.42 12.01
CA ILE A 39 -9.36 6.28 11.39
C ILE A 39 -9.35 6.81 9.96
N VAL A 40 -10.35 6.44 9.16
CA VAL A 40 -10.43 6.89 7.75
C VAL A 40 -10.70 8.37 7.65
N ASP A 41 -11.55 8.94 8.50
CA ASP A 41 -11.77 10.40 8.57
C ASP A 41 -10.46 11.15 8.89
N GLU A 42 -9.64 10.61 9.81
CA GLU A 42 -8.32 11.18 10.11
C GLU A 42 -7.37 11.08 8.90
N ILE A 43 -7.31 9.91 8.23
CA ILE A 43 -6.49 9.72 7.03
C ILE A 43 -6.89 10.73 5.94
N ILE A 44 -8.20 10.93 5.72
CA ILE A 44 -8.71 11.91 4.75
C ILE A 44 -8.22 13.32 5.10
N ASN A 45 -8.32 13.73 6.36
CA ASN A 45 -7.88 15.04 6.80
C ASN A 45 -6.37 15.25 6.64
N GLU A 46 -5.58 14.24 7.01
CA GLU A 46 -4.11 14.29 6.91
C GLU A 46 -3.61 14.23 5.45
N LYS A 47 -4.39 13.61 4.55
CA LYS A 47 -4.09 13.55 3.12
C LYS A 47 -4.33 14.86 2.39
N VAL A 48 -5.02 15.84 2.97
CA VAL A 48 -5.33 17.11 2.31
C VAL A 48 -4.03 17.79 1.81
N GLY A 49 -4.05 18.23 0.54
CA GLY A 49 -2.89 18.84 -0.11
C GLY A 49 -1.80 17.85 -0.54
N LYS A 50 -2.12 16.55 -0.60
CA LYS A 50 -1.23 15.49 -1.12
C LYS A 50 -1.77 14.93 -2.43
N ASP A 51 -1.01 15.12 -3.51
CA ASP A 51 -1.43 14.73 -4.88
C ASP A 51 -1.19 13.24 -5.13
N ILE A 52 -0.16 12.67 -4.51
CA ILE A 52 0.26 11.28 -4.74
C ILE A 52 -0.12 10.41 -3.55
N THR A 53 -1.23 9.68 -3.66
CA THR A 53 -1.64 8.69 -2.66
C THR A 53 -1.15 7.31 -3.07
N ARG A 54 -0.45 6.64 -2.15
CA ARG A 54 0.12 5.32 -2.33
C ARG A 54 -0.34 4.41 -1.19
N PHE A 55 -0.75 3.19 -1.54
CA PHE A 55 -0.96 2.11 -0.60
C PHE A 55 0.12 1.05 -0.82
N ILE A 56 0.80 0.63 0.23
CA ILE A 56 1.77 -0.47 0.23
C ILE A 56 1.15 -1.61 1.02
N SER A 57 0.92 -2.74 0.36
CA SER A 57 0.57 -3.99 1.03
C SER A 57 1.85 -4.78 1.26
N THR A 58 2.13 -5.12 2.51
CA THR A 58 3.32 -5.91 2.88
C THR A 58 3.14 -7.36 2.47
N HIS A 59 1.97 -7.93 2.74
CA HIS A 59 1.58 -9.29 2.37
C HIS A 59 0.04 -9.45 2.33
N PRO A 60 -0.49 -10.51 1.69
CA PRO A 60 -1.92 -10.65 1.45
C PRO A 60 -2.65 -11.44 2.55
N ASP A 61 -2.31 -11.21 3.83
CA ASP A 61 -3.04 -11.77 4.96
C ASP A 61 -4.20 -10.86 5.38
N GLU A 62 -5.28 -11.44 5.90
CA GLU A 62 -6.54 -10.75 6.15
C GLU A 62 -6.37 -9.53 7.06
N ASP A 63 -5.54 -9.63 8.08
CA ASP A 63 -5.25 -8.56 9.03
C ASP A 63 -4.35 -7.43 8.47
N HIS A 64 -3.93 -7.54 7.20
CA HIS A 64 -3.17 -6.53 6.47
C HIS A 64 -3.95 -5.85 5.33
N PHE A 65 -5.18 -6.31 5.05
CA PHE A 65 -6.08 -5.64 4.11
C PHE A 65 -7.55 -5.59 4.58
N HIS A 66 -7.85 -6.00 5.82
CA HIS A 66 -9.20 -5.92 6.37
C HIS A 66 -9.71 -4.47 6.39
N GLY A 67 -10.86 -4.22 5.76
CA GLY A 67 -11.44 -2.89 5.56
C GLY A 67 -10.87 -2.13 4.36
N LEU A 68 -10.09 -2.79 3.50
CA LEU A 68 -9.49 -2.17 2.30
C LEU A 68 -10.56 -1.62 1.35
N THR A 69 -11.68 -2.32 1.19
CA THR A 69 -12.80 -1.86 0.37
C THR A 69 -13.34 -0.53 0.87
N TYR A 70 -13.60 -0.44 2.17
CA TYR A 70 -14.07 0.79 2.79
C TYR A 70 -13.05 1.93 2.67
N LEU A 71 -11.78 1.64 2.88
CA LEU A 71 -10.70 2.60 2.74
C LEU A 71 -10.59 3.13 1.31
N ASP A 72 -10.51 2.23 0.32
CA ASP A 72 -10.35 2.61 -1.09
C ASP A 72 -11.55 3.42 -1.61
N ASP A 73 -12.78 3.06 -1.23
CA ASP A 73 -13.98 3.80 -1.60
C ASP A 73 -13.97 5.25 -1.07
N LYS A 74 -13.26 5.53 0.03
CA LYS A 74 -13.17 6.85 0.64
C LYS A 74 -11.99 7.68 0.16
N ILE A 75 -10.82 7.06 -0.08
CA ILE A 75 -9.60 7.79 -0.41
C ILE A 75 -9.19 7.67 -1.87
N ASN A 76 -9.71 6.72 -2.62
CA ASN A 76 -9.35 6.35 -3.99
C ASN A 76 -7.84 6.09 -4.11
N ILE A 77 -7.42 4.86 -3.84
CA ILE A 77 -6.02 4.45 -3.97
C ILE A 77 -5.59 4.59 -5.44
N LEU A 78 -4.63 5.47 -5.69
CA LEU A 78 -4.11 5.74 -7.04
C LEU A 78 -2.93 4.85 -7.41
N ASN A 79 -2.14 4.44 -6.42
CA ASN A 79 -0.95 3.62 -6.58
C ASN A 79 -0.98 2.50 -5.54
N PHE A 80 -1.09 1.27 -5.99
CA PHE A 80 -1.13 0.08 -5.15
C PHE A 80 0.19 -0.68 -5.28
N TYR A 81 0.96 -0.78 -4.21
CA TYR A 81 2.27 -1.39 -4.20
C TYR A 81 2.21 -2.70 -3.41
N CYS A 82 2.62 -3.78 -4.02
CA CYS A 82 2.68 -5.09 -3.38
C CYS A 82 3.79 -5.94 -4.01
N VAL A 83 4.17 -7.00 -3.34
CA VAL A 83 4.97 -8.05 -3.97
C VAL A 83 4.12 -8.73 -5.06
N LYS A 84 4.73 -9.05 -6.20
CA LYS A 84 4.03 -9.79 -7.25
C LYS A 84 3.68 -11.18 -6.72
N ASN A 85 2.39 -11.46 -6.59
CA ASN A 85 1.89 -12.71 -6.05
C ASN A 85 0.65 -13.19 -6.82
N LYS A 86 0.26 -14.42 -6.57
CA LYS A 86 -0.96 -15.05 -7.09
C LYS A 86 -1.82 -15.58 -5.94
N ALA A 87 -1.84 -14.87 -4.83
CA ALA A 87 -2.59 -15.27 -3.65
C ALA A 87 -4.05 -15.62 -4.01
N ILE A 88 -4.50 -16.75 -3.49
CA ILE A 88 -5.86 -17.25 -3.56
C ILE A 88 -6.31 -17.60 -2.14
N LYS A 89 -7.58 -17.45 -1.85
CA LYS A 89 -8.16 -17.82 -0.55
C LYS A 89 -9.37 -18.72 -0.77
N GLU A 90 -9.62 -19.63 0.16
CA GLU A 90 -10.81 -20.48 0.13
C GLU A 90 -12.09 -19.66 0.24
N ILE A 91 -12.06 -18.62 1.06
CA ILE A 91 -13.17 -17.66 1.24
C ILE A 91 -12.71 -16.31 0.67
N ASN A 92 -13.41 -15.84 -0.35
CA ASN A 92 -13.17 -14.54 -0.94
C ASN A 92 -14.02 -13.48 -0.24
N THR A 93 -13.44 -12.77 0.71
CA THR A 93 -14.06 -11.59 1.31
C THR A 93 -14.08 -10.43 0.30
N ASP A 94 -14.97 -9.44 0.49
CA ASP A 94 -15.00 -8.24 -0.35
C ASP A 94 -13.65 -7.51 -0.36
N ASP A 95 -12.95 -7.52 0.77
CA ASP A 95 -11.63 -6.91 0.91
C ASP A 95 -10.56 -7.69 0.13
N PHE A 96 -10.62 -9.04 0.13
CA PHE A 96 -9.71 -9.82 -0.70
C PHE A 96 -9.98 -9.65 -2.20
N ILE A 97 -11.25 -9.57 -2.60
CA ILE A 97 -11.63 -9.27 -3.99
C ILE A 97 -11.10 -7.88 -4.39
N ARG A 98 -11.22 -6.88 -3.51
CA ARG A 98 -10.66 -5.53 -3.74
C ARG A 98 -9.14 -5.56 -3.83
N TYR A 99 -8.47 -6.29 -2.93
CA TYR A 99 -7.02 -6.50 -2.98
C TYR A 99 -6.59 -7.06 -4.33
N CYS A 100 -7.20 -8.15 -4.79
CA CYS A 100 -6.90 -8.76 -6.08
C CYS A 100 -7.15 -7.79 -7.25
N SER A 101 -8.26 -7.06 -7.20
CA SER A 101 -8.59 -6.05 -8.21
C SER A 101 -7.53 -4.94 -8.30
N LEU A 102 -7.04 -4.44 -7.17
CA LEU A 102 -5.97 -3.44 -7.13
C LEU A 102 -4.64 -4.02 -7.59
N ARG A 103 -4.28 -5.23 -7.09
CA ARG A 103 -3.05 -5.94 -7.46
C ARG A 103 -2.93 -6.17 -8.95
N ASP A 104 -4.04 -6.52 -9.62
CA ASP A 104 -4.05 -6.94 -11.03
C ASP A 104 -4.41 -5.78 -11.98
N SER A 105 -4.56 -4.56 -11.45
CA SER A 105 -4.92 -3.36 -12.22
C SER A 105 -3.69 -2.57 -12.71
N SER A 106 -3.94 -1.53 -13.52
CA SER A 106 -2.93 -0.54 -13.92
C SER A 106 -2.41 0.32 -12.76
N LYS A 107 -3.07 0.31 -11.60
CA LYS A 107 -2.62 0.98 -10.38
C LYS A 107 -1.49 0.21 -9.67
N ALA A 108 -1.31 -1.06 -10.01
CA ALA A 108 -0.33 -1.93 -9.36
C ALA A 108 1.12 -1.54 -9.71
N PHE A 109 1.97 -1.61 -8.71
CA PHE A 109 3.42 -1.58 -8.87
C PHE A 109 4.03 -2.69 -8.00
N TYR A 110 4.70 -3.64 -8.66
CA TYR A 110 5.33 -4.76 -7.96
C TYR A 110 6.68 -4.34 -7.40
N ILE A 111 6.79 -4.43 -6.07
CA ILE A 111 7.97 -3.99 -5.33
C ILE A 111 8.98 -5.14 -5.16
N SER A 112 10.25 -4.76 -5.20
CA SER A 112 11.38 -5.62 -4.85
C SER A 112 12.56 -4.76 -4.39
N LYS A 113 13.56 -5.38 -3.77
CA LYS A 113 14.76 -4.66 -3.30
C LYS A 113 15.38 -3.83 -4.42
N GLY A 114 15.55 -2.54 -4.15
CA GLY A 114 16.19 -1.60 -5.05
C GLY A 114 15.35 -1.19 -6.26
N CYS A 115 14.05 -1.57 -6.31
CA CYS A 115 13.18 -1.10 -7.37
C CYS A 115 13.08 0.44 -7.38
N LYS A 116 12.92 1.00 -8.58
CA LYS A 116 12.84 2.43 -8.79
C LYS A 116 11.45 2.80 -9.29
N ARG A 117 10.90 3.84 -8.74
CA ARG A 117 9.58 4.34 -9.13
C ARG A 117 9.50 5.85 -8.97
N LYS A 118 9.00 6.50 -10.02
CA LYS A 118 8.70 7.94 -10.02
C LYS A 118 7.83 8.30 -8.82
N TRP A 119 8.23 9.33 -8.09
CA TRP A 119 7.59 9.86 -6.88
C TRP A 119 7.66 8.95 -5.64
N MET A 120 8.24 7.77 -5.72
CA MET A 120 8.58 6.94 -4.57
C MET A 120 10.01 7.25 -4.09
N ASN A 121 10.99 6.87 -4.86
CA ASN A 121 12.41 7.09 -4.60
C ASN A 121 13.13 7.83 -5.75
N GLU A 122 12.41 8.21 -6.79
CA GLU A 122 12.87 9.06 -7.87
C GLU A 122 11.98 10.30 -7.99
N ASP A 123 12.59 11.43 -8.31
CA ASP A 123 11.86 12.64 -8.67
C ASP A 123 11.32 12.51 -10.10
N GLY A 124 10.30 13.29 -10.43
CA GLY A 124 9.79 13.28 -11.80
C GLY A 124 8.68 14.31 -12.03
N PRO A 125 8.46 14.69 -13.30
CA PRO A 125 7.41 15.63 -13.64
C PRO A 125 6.01 15.00 -13.48
N ASP A 126 5.04 15.83 -13.13
CA ASP A 126 3.61 15.52 -13.30
C ASP A 126 3.18 15.73 -14.76
N ASP A 127 1.89 15.58 -15.06
CA ASP A 127 1.34 15.72 -16.40
C ASP A 127 1.42 17.17 -16.94
N ASN A 128 1.66 18.15 -16.07
CA ASN A 128 1.85 19.56 -16.40
C ASN A 128 3.35 19.94 -16.48
N GLY A 129 4.26 18.99 -16.33
CA GLY A 129 5.70 19.23 -16.36
C GLY A 129 6.29 19.75 -15.05
N LYS A 130 5.51 19.89 -13.97
CA LYS A 130 6.00 20.30 -12.65
C LYS A 130 6.71 19.13 -11.99
N VAL A 131 7.96 19.35 -11.56
CA VAL A 131 8.72 18.33 -10.83
C VAL A 131 8.09 18.06 -9.46
N ILE A 132 7.75 16.80 -9.19
CA ILE A 132 7.34 16.30 -7.90
C ILE A 132 8.49 15.47 -7.33
N TYR A 133 8.90 15.80 -6.12
CA TYR A 133 9.96 15.09 -5.41
C TYR A 133 9.48 13.74 -4.88
N GLY A 134 10.37 12.77 -4.93
CA GLY A 134 10.13 11.44 -4.38
C GLY A 134 9.82 11.48 -2.88
N SER A 135 9.19 10.42 -2.39
CA SER A 135 8.88 10.25 -0.97
C SER A 135 10.08 9.82 -0.12
N GLY A 136 11.16 9.36 -0.76
CA GLY A 136 12.35 8.82 -0.10
C GLY A 136 12.19 7.37 0.38
N ILE A 137 11.10 6.69 0.05
CA ILE A 137 10.90 5.27 0.42
C ILE A 137 11.86 4.39 -0.38
N GLN A 138 12.58 3.53 0.32
CA GLN A 138 13.46 2.51 -0.27
C GLN A 138 12.91 1.12 0.07
N ILE A 139 12.83 0.25 -0.91
CA ILE A 139 12.41 -1.14 -0.73
C ILE A 139 13.66 -2.00 -0.49
N LEU A 140 13.69 -2.65 0.67
CA LEU A 140 14.82 -3.49 1.09
C LEU A 140 14.55 -4.98 0.90
N TRP A 141 13.29 -5.37 0.74
CA TRP A 141 12.81 -6.74 0.55
C TRP A 141 11.52 -6.73 -0.31
N PRO A 142 11.22 -7.79 -1.09
CA PRO A 142 11.99 -9.02 -1.25
C PRO A 142 13.20 -8.88 -2.18
N ILE A 143 14.15 -9.81 -2.03
CA ILE A 143 15.22 -10.02 -2.99
C ILE A 143 14.78 -11.12 -3.95
N LEU A 144 14.53 -10.77 -5.22
CA LEU A 144 13.94 -11.70 -6.20
C LEU A 144 14.80 -12.94 -6.49
N SER A 145 16.11 -12.87 -6.27
CA SER A 145 17.03 -14.01 -6.42
C SER A 145 17.17 -14.86 -5.14
N ASN A 146 16.48 -14.53 -4.05
CA ASN A 146 16.53 -15.31 -2.82
C ASN A 146 15.72 -16.61 -3.00
N GLU A 147 16.37 -17.76 -2.75
CA GLU A 147 15.78 -19.09 -2.98
C GLU A 147 14.60 -19.38 -2.03
N GLU A 148 14.71 -18.98 -0.76
CA GLU A 148 13.64 -19.17 0.23
C GLU A 148 12.39 -18.37 -0.18
N PHE A 149 12.58 -17.12 -0.58
CA PHE A 149 11.49 -16.29 -1.08
C PHE A 149 10.82 -16.88 -2.32
N GLN A 150 11.60 -17.43 -3.27
CA GLN A 150 11.05 -18.09 -4.45
C GLN A 150 10.31 -19.38 -4.11
N ALA A 151 10.81 -20.14 -3.12
CA ALA A 151 10.14 -21.36 -2.65
C ALA A 151 8.79 -21.03 -1.99
N GLU A 152 8.72 -20.00 -1.17
CA GLU A 152 7.47 -19.54 -0.55
C GLU A 152 6.46 -19.06 -1.60
N LEU A 153 6.89 -18.29 -2.59
CA LEU A 153 6.02 -17.89 -3.71
C LEU A 153 5.45 -19.09 -4.47
N ALA A 154 6.22 -20.16 -4.60
CA ALA A 154 5.80 -21.36 -5.32
C ALA A 154 4.85 -22.25 -4.49
N CYS A 155 5.12 -22.40 -3.19
CA CYS A 155 4.36 -23.30 -2.30
C CYS A 155 2.95 -22.79 -1.97
N CYS A 156 2.77 -21.49 -1.86
CA CYS A 156 1.52 -20.88 -1.36
C CYS A 156 0.62 -20.31 -2.47
N GLY A 157 0.83 -20.72 -3.74
CA GLY A 157 0.20 -20.01 -4.87
C GLY A 157 0.67 -18.55 -4.94
N GLY A 158 1.77 -18.23 -4.21
CA GLY A 158 2.32 -16.90 -4.06
C GLY A 158 1.68 -16.09 -2.92
N TRP A 159 1.63 -16.66 -1.69
CA TRP A 159 1.02 -16.13 -0.45
C TRP A 159 -0.48 -16.34 -0.33
#